data_14d37b72db3a704e469a679e271d5a6b
#
_entry.id   14d37b72db3a704e469a679e271d5a6b
#
_cell.length_a   1.000
_cell.length_b   1.000
_cell.length_c   1.000
_cell.angle_alpha   90.00
_cell.angle_beta   90.00
_cell.angle_gamma   90.00
#
_symmetry.space_group_name_H-M   'P 1'
#
loop_
_entity.id
_entity.type
_entity.pdbx_description
1 polymer ?
#
loop_
_entity_poly.entity_id
_entity_poly.type
_entity_poly.pdbx_seq_one_letter_code
_entity_poly.pdbx_strand_id
1 'polypeptide(L)'
;LTIGDFSSVYKVLASYTPSAANITAEEKELFGSWMNGPRDACFDPDFERVAYIWALAYEQKNSEHVNGVVSLTPAIIQGMLEYIGNVTLSDGTELTSENATKVLQYDLYYKYLNANASATAGDYVDDLFAETAKATMSKLVSDFDVKKAGDYYKVFSDGAKNRTVMMWMEDEEEQEFVKNAGCSIIQ
;
A
#
# COMPACT_ATOMS: atom_id res chain seq x y z
N LEU A 1 -0.99 6.74 18.44
CA LEU A 1 -0.70 6.02 17.18
C LEU A 1 0.81 5.99 16.96
N THR A 2 1.40 4.80 16.83
CA THR A 2 2.81 4.63 16.50
C THR A 2 2.90 4.26 15.02
N ILE A 3 3.69 5.03 14.25
CA ILE A 3 3.97 4.74 12.85
C ILE A 3 5.25 3.90 12.82
N GLY A 4 5.15 2.68 12.29
CA GLY A 4 6.27 1.76 12.11
C GLY A 4 7.17 2.13 10.93
N ASP A 5 8.04 1.20 10.55
CA ASP A 5 8.96 1.36 9.43
C ASP A 5 8.26 1.17 8.08
N PHE A 6 8.73 1.91 7.09
CA PHE A 6 8.33 1.75 5.70
C PHE A 6 9.47 1.11 4.92
N SER A 7 9.16 0.12 4.10
CA SER A 7 10.18 -0.57 3.30
C SER A 7 9.56 -1.27 2.09
N SER A 8 10.39 -1.53 1.08
CA SER A 8 10.01 -2.33 -0.09
C SER A 8 9.68 -3.77 0.28
N VAL A 9 8.63 -4.35 -0.33
CA VAL A 9 8.30 -5.77 -0.19
C VAL A 9 9.48 -6.67 -0.59
N TYR A 10 10.28 -6.25 -1.55
CA TYR A 10 11.47 -7.00 -1.99
C TYR A 10 12.54 -7.09 -0.90
N LYS A 11 12.72 -6.04 -0.10
CA LYS A 11 13.67 -6.01 1.01
C LYS A 11 13.15 -6.74 2.24
N VAL A 12 11.83 -6.69 2.46
CA VAL A 12 11.23 -7.08 3.74
C VAL A 12 10.61 -8.46 3.71
N LEU A 13 9.80 -8.79 2.70
CA LEU A 13 8.96 -9.98 2.68
C LEU A 13 9.26 -10.96 1.52
N ALA A 14 10.11 -10.61 0.56
CA ALA A 14 10.29 -11.38 -0.67
C ALA A 14 10.68 -12.86 -0.49
N SER A 15 11.35 -13.20 0.60
CA SER A 15 11.80 -14.57 0.91
C SER A 15 10.81 -15.34 1.81
N TYR A 16 9.71 -14.74 2.22
CA TYR A 16 8.74 -15.37 3.10
C TYR A 16 7.58 -15.94 2.27
N THR A 17 7.39 -17.24 2.33
CA THR A 17 6.35 -17.97 1.60
C THR A 17 5.55 -18.82 2.60
N PRO A 18 4.58 -18.22 3.31
CA PRO A 18 3.89 -18.89 4.41
C PRO A 18 3.11 -20.12 3.91
N SER A 19 3.46 -21.30 4.41
CA SER A 19 2.75 -22.53 4.11
C SER A 19 1.31 -22.50 4.62
N ALA A 20 1.05 -21.75 5.69
CA ALA A 20 -0.28 -21.54 6.26
C ALA A 20 -1.26 -20.84 5.28
N ALA A 21 -0.75 -20.23 4.21
CA ALA A 21 -1.58 -19.66 3.15
C ALA A 21 -2.42 -20.72 2.40
N ASN A 22 -2.03 -22.00 2.46
CA ASN A 22 -2.79 -23.13 1.92
C ASN A 22 -3.25 -22.88 0.47
N ILE A 23 -2.30 -22.64 -0.44
CA ILE A 23 -2.59 -22.37 -1.86
C ILE A 23 -3.30 -23.58 -2.47
N THR A 24 -4.48 -23.36 -3.03
CA THR A 24 -5.31 -24.40 -3.65
C THR A 24 -4.73 -24.86 -4.99
N ALA A 25 -5.24 -25.98 -5.50
CA ALA A 25 -4.85 -26.48 -6.83
C ALA A 25 -5.30 -25.50 -7.93
N GLU A 26 -6.47 -24.91 -7.78
CA GLU A 26 -7.03 -23.91 -8.70
C GLU A 26 -6.21 -22.61 -8.72
N GLU A 27 -5.86 -22.10 -7.55
CA GLU A 27 -4.96 -20.92 -7.45
C GLU A 27 -3.60 -21.19 -8.10
N LYS A 28 -3.05 -22.39 -7.93
CA LYS A 28 -1.79 -22.78 -8.59
C LYS A 28 -1.91 -22.86 -10.11
N GLU A 29 -3.05 -23.33 -10.60
CA GLU A 29 -3.32 -23.40 -12.03
C GLU A 29 -3.48 -22.00 -12.65
N LEU A 30 -4.18 -21.10 -11.96
CA LEU A 30 -4.47 -19.74 -12.44
C LEU A 30 -3.28 -18.78 -12.28
N PHE A 31 -2.62 -18.81 -11.12
CA PHE A 31 -1.63 -17.79 -10.72
C PHE A 31 -0.21 -18.33 -10.54
N GLY A 32 -0.03 -19.65 -10.63
CA GLY A 32 1.26 -20.30 -10.47
C GLY A 32 1.58 -20.72 -9.03
N SER A 33 2.63 -21.55 -8.89
CA SER A 33 3.01 -22.14 -7.62
C SER A 33 3.64 -21.20 -6.60
N TRP A 34 3.97 -19.99 -7.01
CA TRP A 34 4.60 -18.96 -6.16
C TRP A 34 3.61 -17.99 -5.53
N MET A 35 2.32 -18.19 -5.77
CA MET A 35 1.25 -17.31 -5.28
C MET A 35 1.27 -17.10 -3.76
N ASN A 36 1.81 -18.03 -2.98
CA ASN A 36 1.98 -17.83 -1.53
C ASN A 36 3.11 -16.85 -1.15
N GLY A 37 3.86 -16.35 -2.14
CA GLY A 37 4.85 -15.30 -1.92
C GLY A 37 4.23 -13.91 -2.02
N PRO A 38 4.61 -12.95 -1.15
CA PRO A 38 4.01 -11.62 -1.11
C PRO A 38 4.04 -10.84 -2.42
N ARG A 39 5.01 -11.13 -3.30
CA ARG A 39 5.11 -10.50 -4.62
C ARG A 39 4.09 -11.05 -5.61
N ASP A 40 3.94 -12.38 -5.60
CA ASP A 40 3.16 -13.10 -6.60
C ASP A 40 1.68 -13.21 -6.18
N ALA A 41 1.38 -13.08 -4.89
CA ALA A 41 0.01 -12.99 -4.37
C ALA A 41 -0.83 -11.90 -5.06
N CYS A 42 -0.18 -10.80 -5.49
CA CYS A 42 -0.86 -9.69 -6.19
C CYS A 42 -1.43 -10.06 -7.57
N PHE A 43 -1.17 -11.26 -8.11
CA PHE A 43 -1.84 -11.74 -9.31
C PHE A 43 -3.30 -12.12 -9.07
N ASP A 44 -3.66 -12.43 -7.81
CA ASP A 44 -5.06 -12.64 -7.44
C ASP A 44 -5.79 -11.30 -7.42
N PRO A 45 -6.93 -11.17 -8.13
CA PRO A 45 -7.75 -9.97 -8.06
C PRO A 45 -8.51 -9.84 -6.73
N ASP A 46 -8.61 -10.89 -5.92
CA ASP A 46 -9.23 -10.85 -4.59
C ASP A 46 -8.28 -10.26 -3.56
N PHE A 47 -8.52 -9.01 -3.19
CA PHE A 47 -7.69 -8.33 -2.21
C PHE A 47 -7.71 -8.99 -0.82
N GLU A 48 -8.83 -9.59 -0.40
CA GLU A 48 -8.89 -10.28 0.90
C GLU A 48 -7.88 -11.44 0.93
N ARG A 49 -7.79 -12.18 -0.19
CA ARG A 49 -6.82 -13.27 -0.34
C ARG A 49 -5.38 -12.77 -0.35
N VAL A 50 -5.10 -11.72 -1.10
CA VAL A 50 -3.77 -11.08 -1.16
C VAL A 50 -3.34 -10.58 0.22
N ALA A 51 -4.22 -9.86 0.90
CA ALA A 51 -3.99 -9.29 2.22
C ALA A 51 -3.71 -10.36 3.28
N TYR A 52 -4.48 -11.44 3.25
CA TYR A 52 -4.25 -12.59 4.13
C TYR A 52 -2.86 -13.21 3.93
N ILE A 53 -2.41 -13.40 2.69
CA ILE A 53 -1.07 -13.91 2.39
C ILE A 53 0.01 -12.93 2.89
N TRP A 54 -0.18 -11.63 2.71
CA TRP A 54 0.74 -10.61 3.21
C TRP A 54 0.82 -10.58 4.73
N ALA A 55 -0.32 -10.68 5.43
CA ALA A 55 -0.37 -10.76 6.88
C ALA A 55 0.43 -11.97 7.39
N LEU A 56 0.19 -13.15 6.84
CA LEU A 56 0.92 -14.37 7.20
C LEU A 56 2.43 -14.25 6.95
N ALA A 57 2.84 -13.64 5.84
CA ALA A 57 4.27 -13.45 5.54
C ALA A 57 4.93 -12.46 6.52
N TYR A 58 4.22 -11.40 6.90
CA TYR A 58 4.68 -10.43 7.89
C TYR A 58 4.79 -11.07 9.28
N GLU A 59 3.79 -11.83 9.70
CA GLU A 59 3.80 -12.56 10.97
C GLU A 59 4.93 -13.58 11.03
N GLN A 60 5.16 -14.32 9.95
CA GLN A 60 6.27 -15.29 9.86
C GLN A 60 7.62 -14.60 10.05
N LYS A 61 7.78 -13.38 9.52
CA LYS A 61 9.02 -12.61 9.65
C LYS A 61 9.21 -12.00 11.03
N ASN A 62 8.17 -11.34 11.55
CA ASN A 62 8.32 -10.44 12.70
C ASN A 62 7.84 -11.09 14.00
N SER A 63 7.15 -12.24 13.95
CA SER A 63 6.48 -12.88 15.10
C SER A 63 5.48 -11.94 15.80
N GLU A 64 4.88 -11.04 15.02
CA GLU A 64 3.86 -10.08 15.46
C GLU A 64 2.56 -10.36 14.70
N HIS A 65 1.46 -10.34 15.43
CA HIS A 65 0.14 -10.58 14.85
C HIS A 65 -0.37 -9.36 14.06
N VAL A 66 -1.02 -9.62 12.91
CA VAL A 66 -1.57 -8.60 12.01
C VAL A 66 -3.09 -8.67 12.02
N ASN A 67 -3.74 -7.67 12.59
CA ASN A 67 -5.21 -7.60 12.68
C ASN A 67 -5.86 -7.12 11.37
N GLY A 68 -5.11 -6.51 10.46
CA GLY A 68 -5.64 -6.04 9.18
C GLY A 68 -4.58 -5.51 8.23
N VAL A 69 -4.93 -5.38 6.97
CA VAL A 69 -4.09 -4.86 5.90
C VAL A 69 -4.83 -3.77 5.14
N VAL A 70 -4.16 -2.65 4.92
CA VAL A 70 -4.68 -1.53 4.14
C VAL A 70 -3.78 -1.32 2.92
N SER A 71 -4.36 -1.35 1.73
CA SER A 71 -3.70 -0.99 0.48
C SER A 71 -4.07 0.43 0.09
N LEU A 72 -3.06 1.24 -0.18
CA LEU A 72 -3.21 2.63 -0.62
C LEU A 72 -2.40 2.84 -1.91
N THR A 73 -3.03 3.42 -2.91
CA THR A 73 -2.33 3.79 -4.15
C THR A 73 -1.82 5.24 -4.09
N PRO A 74 -0.89 5.66 -4.96
CA PRO A 74 -0.48 7.07 -5.06
C PRO A 74 -1.62 8.07 -5.29
N ALA A 75 -2.75 7.62 -5.85
CA ALA A 75 -3.92 8.48 -6.04
C ALA A 75 -4.55 8.94 -4.71
N ILE A 76 -4.55 8.07 -3.69
CA ILE A 76 -5.01 8.46 -2.34
C ILE A 76 -4.06 9.46 -1.71
N ILE A 77 -2.74 9.25 -1.85
CA ILE A 77 -1.73 10.22 -1.39
C ILE A 77 -2.02 11.58 -2.01
N GLN A 78 -2.21 11.63 -3.33
CA GLN A 78 -2.53 12.86 -4.05
C GLN A 78 -3.81 13.53 -3.53
N GLY A 79 -4.88 12.78 -3.32
CA GLY A 79 -6.12 13.30 -2.75
C GLY A 79 -5.97 13.82 -1.32
N MET A 80 -5.14 13.18 -0.50
CA MET A 80 -4.87 13.65 0.86
C MET A 80 -4.06 14.95 0.88
N LEU A 81 -3.11 15.12 -0.05
CA LEU A 81 -2.28 16.33 -0.14
C LEU A 81 -3.10 17.62 -0.36
N GLU A 82 -4.31 17.52 -0.93
CA GLU A 82 -5.22 18.68 -1.04
C GLU A 82 -5.57 19.27 0.33
N TYR A 83 -5.64 18.44 1.35
CA TYR A 83 -6.11 18.83 2.69
C TYR A 83 -4.99 18.96 3.72
N ILE A 84 -3.92 18.18 3.58
CA ILE A 84 -2.77 18.20 4.49
C ILE A 84 -1.61 19.07 3.96
N GLY A 85 -1.69 19.54 2.70
CA GLY A 85 -0.65 20.34 2.03
C GLY A 85 0.51 19.49 1.49
N ASN A 86 1.40 20.15 0.75
CA ASN A 86 2.50 19.51 0.03
C ASN A 86 3.50 18.79 0.93
N VAL A 87 4.17 17.79 0.35
CA VAL A 87 5.27 17.04 0.96
C VAL A 87 6.51 17.18 0.09
N THR A 88 7.64 17.51 0.70
CA THR A 88 8.93 17.57 0.01
C THR A 88 9.78 16.37 0.39
N LEU A 89 10.25 15.63 -0.60
CA LEU A 89 11.12 14.46 -0.42
C LEU A 89 12.58 14.87 -0.24
N SER A 90 13.41 13.94 0.23
CA SER A 90 14.84 14.18 0.52
C SER A 90 15.64 14.60 -0.71
N ASP A 91 15.22 14.21 -1.90
CA ASP A 91 15.82 14.60 -3.18
C ASP A 91 15.35 15.97 -3.70
N GLY A 92 14.54 16.69 -2.92
CA GLY A 92 13.95 17.97 -3.26
C GLY A 92 12.69 17.89 -4.13
N THR A 93 12.20 16.69 -4.44
CA THR A 93 10.94 16.51 -5.20
C THR A 93 9.76 16.97 -4.34
N GLU A 94 8.94 17.88 -4.85
CA GLU A 94 7.72 18.32 -4.19
C GLU A 94 6.51 17.55 -4.71
N LEU A 95 5.79 16.93 -3.79
CA LEU A 95 4.53 16.23 -4.03
C LEU A 95 3.36 17.13 -3.67
N THR A 96 2.45 17.31 -4.62
CA THR A 96 1.26 18.16 -4.48
C THR A 96 0.00 17.37 -4.82
N SER A 97 -1.17 17.94 -4.52
CA SER A 97 -2.47 17.40 -4.93
C SER A 97 -2.66 17.33 -6.45
N GLU A 98 -1.78 17.91 -7.25
CA GLU A 98 -1.87 17.92 -8.71
C GLU A 98 -0.89 16.94 -9.37
N ASN A 99 0.24 16.63 -8.72
CA ASN A 99 1.34 15.91 -9.36
C ASN A 99 1.73 14.58 -8.72
N ALA A 100 1.32 14.28 -7.48
CA ALA A 100 1.87 13.15 -6.72
C ALA A 100 1.75 11.81 -7.45
N THR A 101 0.61 11.52 -8.07
CA THR A 101 0.42 10.28 -8.83
C THR A 101 1.39 10.17 -10.00
N LYS A 102 1.54 11.25 -10.80
CA LYS A 102 2.46 11.28 -11.92
C LYS A 102 3.91 11.15 -11.47
N VAL A 103 4.29 11.89 -10.45
CA VAL A 103 5.66 11.87 -9.90
C VAL A 103 6.00 10.46 -9.42
N LEU A 104 5.16 9.86 -8.60
CA LEU A 104 5.41 8.56 -8.00
C LEU A 104 5.37 7.41 -9.03
N GLN A 105 4.45 7.44 -9.98
CA GLN A 105 4.29 6.33 -10.94
C GLN A 105 5.12 6.46 -12.20
N TYR A 106 5.63 7.65 -12.53
CA TYR A 106 6.34 7.87 -13.77
C TYR A 106 7.65 8.66 -13.59
N ASP A 107 7.61 9.88 -13.04
CA ASP A 107 8.74 10.80 -13.09
C ASP A 107 9.95 10.28 -12.29
N LEU A 108 9.72 9.64 -11.13
CA LEU A 108 10.80 9.03 -10.33
C LEU A 108 11.44 7.87 -11.06
N TYR A 109 10.65 6.98 -11.67
CA TYR A 109 11.19 5.88 -12.47
C TYR A 109 11.96 6.40 -13.67
N TYR A 110 11.42 7.38 -14.38
CA TYR A 110 12.10 7.98 -15.55
C TYR A 110 13.43 8.65 -15.14
N LYS A 111 13.42 9.40 -14.03
CA LYS A 111 14.59 10.11 -13.52
C LYS A 111 15.71 9.14 -13.10
N TYR A 112 15.39 8.10 -12.36
CA TYR A 112 16.41 7.26 -11.73
C TYR A 112 16.76 6.02 -12.55
N LEU A 113 15.83 5.36 -13.22
CA LEU A 113 16.12 4.19 -14.04
C LEU A 113 16.83 4.56 -15.35
N ASN A 114 16.52 5.71 -15.92
CA ASN A 114 17.22 6.18 -17.14
C ASN A 114 18.55 6.88 -16.87
N ALA A 115 18.72 7.50 -15.68
CA ALA A 115 19.99 8.17 -15.33
C ALA A 115 21.10 7.20 -14.92
N ASN A 116 20.73 6.05 -14.35
CA ASN A 116 21.67 5.04 -13.88
C ASN A 116 21.13 3.65 -14.22
N ALA A 117 21.61 3.04 -15.29
CA ALA A 117 21.29 1.67 -15.67
C ALA A 117 21.82 0.61 -14.67
N SER A 118 22.01 0.95 -13.39
CA SER A 118 22.49 0.06 -12.34
C SER A 118 21.35 -0.48 -11.47
N ALA A 119 21.54 -1.67 -10.91
CA ALA A 119 20.57 -2.31 -10.01
C ALA A 119 20.17 -1.44 -8.79
N THR A 120 20.99 -0.47 -8.42
CA THR A 120 20.76 0.46 -7.31
C THR A 120 19.69 1.53 -7.60
N ALA A 121 19.32 1.77 -8.86
CA ALA A 121 18.28 2.74 -9.21
C ALA A 121 16.89 2.32 -8.74
N GLY A 122 16.57 1.02 -8.81
CA GLY A 122 15.31 0.48 -8.28
C GLY A 122 15.20 0.64 -6.76
N ASP A 123 16.28 0.36 -6.02
CA ASP A 123 16.34 0.55 -4.57
C ASP A 123 16.09 2.00 -4.17
N TYR A 124 16.61 2.95 -4.94
CA TYR A 124 16.43 4.37 -4.67
C TYR A 124 14.96 4.82 -4.86
N VAL A 125 14.30 4.33 -5.91
CA VAL A 125 12.87 4.60 -6.14
C VAL A 125 12.04 4.01 -5.00
N ASP A 126 12.33 2.78 -4.57
CA ASP A 126 11.65 2.13 -3.45
C ASP A 126 11.80 2.94 -2.15
N ASP A 127 13.01 3.47 -1.88
CA ASP A 127 13.28 4.31 -0.71
C ASP A 127 12.50 5.63 -0.75
N LEU A 128 12.34 6.25 -1.93
CA LEU A 128 11.50 7.44 -2.10
C LEU A 128 10.01 7.16 -1.93
N PHE A 129 9.53 5.98 -2.36
CA PHE A 129 8.16 5.55 -2.07
C PHE A 129 7.94 5.38 -0.57
N ALA A 130 8.86 4.72 0.13
CA ALA A 130 8.80 4.54 1.58
C ALA A 130 8.81 5.89 2.31
N GLU A 131 9.70 6.81 1.89
CA GLU A 131 9.75 8.17 2.41
C GLU A 131 8.43 8.92 2.19
N THR A 132 7.87 8.83 0.99
CA THR A 132 6.59 9.46 0.66
C THR A 132 5.47 8.96 1.57
N ALA A 133 5.34 7.64 1.72
CA ALA A 133 4.34 7.05 2.60
C ALA A 133 4.52 7.55 4.04
N LYS A 134 5.74 7.51 4.56
CA LYS A 134 6.07 7.97 5.91
C LYS A 134 5.77 9.45 6.11
N ALA A 135 6.22 10.30 5.19
CA ALA A 135 6.03 11.74 5.29
C ALA A 135 4.54 12.13 5.21
N THR A 136 3.78 11.50 4.28
CA THR A 136 2.34 11.74 4.13
C THR A 136 1.58 11.28 5.37
N MET A 137 1.85 10.08 5.87
CA MET A 137 1.19 9.56 7.08
C MET A 137 1.55 10.37 8.32
N SER A 138 2.81 10.76 8.48
CA SER A 138 3.23 11.61 9.60
C SER A 138 2.53 12.95 9.56
N LYS A 139 2.44 13.56 8.38
CA LYS A 139 1.75 14.84 8.17
C LYS A 139 0.24 14.72 8.41
N LEU A 140 -0.38 13.63 7.95
CA LEU A 140 -1.79 13.36 8.22
C LEU A 140 -2.07 13.27 9.72
N VAL A 141 -1.18 12.61 10.48
CA VAL A 141 -1.36 12.47 11.94
C VAL A 141 -1.09 13.79 12.67
N SER A 142 -0.04 14.53 12.28
CA SER A 142 0.34 15.81 12.94
C SER A 142 -0.62 16.94 12.63
N ASP A 143 -1.10 17.02 11.39
CA ASP A 143 -1.87 18.15 10.86
C ASP A 143 -3.37 17.79 10.73
N PHE A 144 -3.80 16.68 11.38
CA PHE A 144 -5.19 16.26 11.34
C PHE A 144 -6.12 17.34 11.90
N ASP A 145 -6.96 17.87 11.04
CA ASP A 145 -7.99 18.86 11.41
C ASP A 145 -9.37 18.21 11.39
N VAL A 146 -9.97 18.05 12.58
CA VAL A 146 -11.33 17.50 12.74
C VAL A 146 -12.36 18.27 11.90
N LYS A 147 -12.13 19.56 11.64
CA LYS A 147 -13.03 20.35 10.78
C LYS A 147 -13.03 19.88 9.32
N LYS A 148 -11.97 19.21 8.90
CA LYS A 148 -11.82 18.60 7.56
C LYS A 148 -12.18 17.11 7.53
N ALA A 149 -12.76 16.55 8.60
CA ALA A 149 -13.10 15.13 8.67
C ALA A 149 -14.00 14.67 7.52
N GLY A 150 -14.92 15.52 7.07
CA GLY A 150 -15.77 15.25 5.91
C GLY A 150 -14.99 15.15 4.60
N ASP A 151 -13.95 15.97 4.44
CA ASP A 151 -13.08 15.96 3.26
C ASP A 151 -12.22 14.69 3.24
N TYR A 152 -11.60 14.34 4.37
CA TYR A 152 -10.85 13.07 4.50
C TYR A 152 -11.75 11.87 4.21
N TYR A 153 -12.95 11.84 4.79
CA TYR A 153 -13.93 10.77 4.51
C TYR A 153 -14.24 10.70 3.01
N LYS A 154 -14.43 11.82 2.33
CA LYS A 154 -14.68 11.87 0.89
C LYS A 154 -13.52 11.27 0.09
N VAL A 155 -12.27 11.62 0.40
CA VAL A 155 -11.09 11.03 -0.27
C VAL A 155 -11.07 9.52 -0.12
N PHE A 156 -11.28 8.99 1.08
CA PHE A 156 -11.30 7.55 1.33
C PHE A 156 -12.52 6.87 0.68
N SER A 157 -13.71 7.47 0.75
CA SER A 157 -14.92 6.91 0.13
C SER A 157 -14.82 6.86 -1.39
N ASP A 158 -14.29 7.90 -2.02
CA ASP A 158 -14.04 7.91 -3.46
C ASP A 158 -12.91 6.95 -3.82
N GLY A 159 -11.90 6.82 -2.96
CA GLY A 159 -10.84 5.82 -3.09
C GLY A 159 -11.35 4.38 -3.05
N ALA A 160 -12.29 4.07 -2.16
CA ALA A 160 -12.95 2.77 -2.08
C ALA A 160 -13.70 2.44 -3.39
N LYS A 161 -14.51 3.39 -3.89
CA LYS A 161 -15.24 3.23 -5.16
C LYS A 161 -14.33 2.98 -6.36
N ASN A 162 -13.15 3.62 -6.37
CA ASN A 162 -12.18 3.56 -7.45
C ASN A 162 -11.09 2.49 -7.23
N ARG A 163 -11.20 1.68 -6.17
CA ARG A 163 -10.21 0.65 -5.82
C ARG A 163 -8.80 1.18 -5.57
N THR A 164 -8.69 2.44 -5.18
CA THR A 164 -7.42 3.08 -4.80
C THR A 164 -7.14 2.97 -3.30
N VAL A 165 -8.16 2.55 -2.54
CA VAL A 165 -8.07 2.07 -1.15
C VAL A 165 -8.75 0.71 -1.09
N MET A 166 -8.07 -0.27 -0.53
CA MET A 166 -8.64 -1.57 -0.19
C MET A 166 -8.21 -1.96 1.22
N MET A 167 -9.07 -2.67 1.92
CA MET A 167 -8.86 -3.07 3.32
C MET A 167 -9.27 -4.51 3.53
N TRP A 168 -8.52 -5.18 4.38
CA TRP A 168 -8.88 -6.48 4.94
C TRP A 168 -8.68 -6.43 6.46
N MET A 169 -9.62 -6.99 7.19
CA MET A 169 -9.57 -7.14 8.64
C MET A 169 -9.72 -8.61 9.00
N GLU A 170 -8.98 -9.07 10.01
CA GLU A 170 -9.07 -10.45 10.47
C GLU A 170 -10.35 -10.70 11.24
N ASP A 171 -10.80 -9.74 12.03
CA ASP A 171 -12.07 -9.81 12.74
C ASP A 171 -13.25 -9.76 11.79
N GLU A 172 -14.20 -10.69 11.93
CA GLU A 172 -15.34 -10.83 11.01
C GLU A 172 -16.28 -9.62 11.04
N GLU A 173 -16.51 -9.00 12.21
CA GLU A 173 -17.41 -7.84 12.32
C GLU A 173 -16.76 -6.61 11.69
N GLU A 174 -15.45 -6.41 11.90
CA GLU A 174 -14.67 -5.35 11.25
C GLU A 174 -14.59 -5.56 9.73
N GLN A 175 -14.41 -6.82 9.28
CA GLN A 175 -14.39 -7.15 7.86
C GLN A 175 -15.75 -6.89 7.20
N GLU A 176 -16.86 -7.19 7.87
CA GLU A 176 -18.19 -6.86 7.36
C GLU A 176 -18.38 -5.34 7.23
N PHE A 177 -17.90 -4.57 8.19
CA PHE A 177 -17.90 -3.11 8.11
C PHE A 177 -17.10 -2.61 6.89
N VAL A 178 -15.90 -3.14 6.67
CA VAL A 178 -15.03 -2.81 5.53
C VAL A 178 -15.70 -3.16 4.19
N LYS A 179 -16.40 -4.31 4.12
CA LYS A 179 -17.20 -4.72 2.95
C LYS A 179 -18.33 -3.73 2.66
N ASN A 180 -19.08 -3.37 3.69
CA ASN A 180 -20.19 -2.40 3.57
C ASN A 180 -19.69 -1.00 3.17
N ALA A 181 -18.47 -0.63 3.54
CA ALA A 181 -17.81 0.60 3.11
C ALA A 181 -17.29 0.55 1.65
N GLY A 182 -17.37 -0.61 1.00
CA GLY A 182 -16.89 -0.80 -0.39
C GLY A 182 -15.36 -0.94 -0.52
N CYS A 183 -14.65 -1.17 0.58
CA CYS A 183 -13.18 -1.23 0.61
C CYS A 183 -12.59 -2.63 0.41
N SER A 184 -13.41 -3.68 0.24
CA SER A 184 -12.91 -5.05 0.34
C SER A 184 -13.09 -5.91 -0.92
N ILE A 185 -14.18 -5.84 -1.66
CA ILE A 185 -14.54 -6.83 -2.67
C ILE A 185 -14.47 -6.26 -4.09
N ILE A 186 -14.04 -7.12 -5.03
CA ILE A 186 -14.38 -6.99 -6.45
C ILE A 186 -15.86 -7.42 -6.57
N GLN A 187 -16.75 -6.47 -6.80
CA GLN A 187 -18.12 -6.75 -7.18
C GLN A 187 -18.20 -7.06 -8.66
#